data_899de538284fb3419b2e01ac44e3647a
#
_entry.id   899de538284fb3419b2e01ac44e3647a
#
_cell.length_a   1.000
_cell.length_b   1.000
_cell.length_c   1.000
_cell.angle_alpha   90.00
_cell.angle_beta   90.00
_cell.angle_gamma   90.00
#
_symmetry.space_group_name_H-M   'P 1'
#
loop_
_entity.id
_entity.type
_entity.pdbx_description
1 polymer ?
#
loop_
_entity_poly.entity_id
_entity_poly.type
_entity_poly.pdbx_seq_one_letter_code
_entity_poly.pdbx_strand_id
1 'polypeptide(L)'
;MSAKSARLSRRRSRKGLGNRKTPALTWSDTVTLAVSLALAAILTLAASNARACDLALSQSPNTVVINYNPFAIGPSSGAIDLGLQNQGDEACELRLSFVDDGGAAVSSLALGGVGVQFRPREASGLQTSDVEPGVFRYTLAGKATGQAQLDAAIVVDAVPDAGTYGIDLKLLVKDADGTALLAPIPVRMQLVSTPRAQLNLAGAAGAFGSGSSVEVVDFGDAATGLTRRIFVQVRANAPSVISIKSEHGGVMRRQGDVETESSVPYAVELDGAAVDLTAPWTKEVDPPRTLAGMSLPMLFTLGKVRDQMAGRYQDVIAIDISPH
;
A
#
# COMPACT_ATOMS: atom_id res chain seq x y z
N MET A 1 -25.99 42.97 -38.66
CA MET A 1 -26.87 42.91 -39.84
C MET A 1 -28.02 41.99 -39.53
N SER A 2 -29.01 42.56 -39.44
CA SER A 2 -30.37 42.69 -39.93
C SER A 2 -31.40 41.92 -39.15
N ALA A 3 -32.15 42.68 -38.48
CA ALA A 3 -33.46 42.51 -37.88
C ALA A 3 -34.51 42.02 -38.88
N LYS A 4 -35.50 41.29 -38.37
CA LYS A 4 -36.89 41.51 -38.86
C LYS A 4 -37.91 41.14 -37.78
N SER A 5 -38.57 42.16 -37.35
CA SER A 5 -39.82 42.27 -36.60
C SER A 5 -41.00 41.93 -37.47
N ALA A 6 -42.02 41.30 -36.95
CA ALA A 6 -43.38 41.37 -37.50
C ALA A 6 -44.40 41.38 -36.36
N ARG A 7 -45.17 42.45 -36.37
CA ARG A 7 -46.31 42.80 -35.51
C ARG A 7 -47.65 42.39 -36.15
N LEU A 8 -48.67 42.43 -35.29
CA LEU A 8 -50.13 42.59 -35.53
C LEU A 8 -50.90 41.27 -35.77
N SER A 9 -52.08 41.05 -35.18
CA SER A 9 -53.17 42.02 -34.95
C SER A 9 -54.20 41.46 -33.93
N ARG A 10 -54.79 42.42 -33.23
CA ARG A 10 -56.04 42.27 -32.42
C ARG A 10 -57.21 41.84 -33.26
N ARG A 11 -58.06 40.92 -32.72
CA ARG A 11 -59.52 41.00 -32.98
C ARG A 11 -60.29 40.74 -31.69
N ARG A 12 -60.97 41.78 -31.23
CA ARG A 12 -62.06 41.68 -30.24
C ARG A 12 -63.30 41.07 -30.94
N SER A 13 -63.95 40.15 -30.28
CA SER A 13 -65.35 39.88 -30.52
C SER A 13 -66.07 39.75 -29.19
N ARG A 14 -66.93 40.70 -28.90
CA ARG A 14 -67.93 40.61 -27.84
C ARG A 14 -69.12 39.86 -28.39
N LYS A 15 -69.73 38.96 -27.57
CA LYS A 15 -71.13 38.60 -27.38
C LYS A 15 -71.18 37.32 -26.61
N GLY A 16 -71.84 37.18 -25.48
CA GLY A 16 -73.19 37.11 -25.21
C GLY A 16 -73.34 36.67 -23.76
N LEU A 17 -74.06 37.47 -22.97
CA LEU A 17 -74.55 37.05 -21.65
C LEU A 17 -75.54 35.90 -21.83
N GLY A 18 -75.12 34.66 -21.38
CA GLY A 18 -76.02 33.56 -21.22
C GLY A 18 -76.21 33.30 -19.74
N ASN A 19 -77.37 33.58 -19.24
CA ASN A 19 -77.83 33.35 -17.86
C ASN A 19 -77.87 31.84 -17.62
N ARG A 20 -76.80 31.29 -16.97
CA ARG A 20 -76.78 29.89 -16.53
C ARG A 20 -77.20 29.86 -15.06
N LYS A 21 -78.40 29.32 -14.84
CA LYS A 21 -78.89 28.89 -13.54
C LYS A 21 -77.88 27.94 -12.91
N THR A 22 -77.30 28.31 -11.75
CA THR A 22 -76.50 27.40 -10.91
C THR A 22 -77.37 26.29 -10.40
N PRO A 23 -77.07 25.02 -10.64
CA PRO A 23 -77.76 23.94 -9.96
C PRO A 23 -77.41 23.99 -8.46
N ALA A 24 -78.40 24.00 -7.59
CA ALA A 24 -78.20 23.85 -6.16
C ALA A 24 -77.62 22.45 -5.91
N LEU A 25 -76.41 22.38 -5.42
CA LEU A 25 -75.85 21.13 -4.97
C LEU A 25 -76.67 20.57 -3.80
N THR A 26 -77.20 19.39 -3.97
CA THR A 26 -77.91 18.70 -2.88
C THR A 26 -76.93 18.26 -1.79
N TRP A 27 -77.38 18.17 -0.58
CA TRP A 27 -76.56 17.85 0.62
C TRP A 27 -75.84 16.49 0.44
N SER A 28 -76.34 15.60 -0.35
CA SER A 28 -75.79 14.30 -0.71
C SER A 28 -74.47 14.45 -1.54
N ASP A 29 -74.39 15.41 -2.47
CA ASP A 29 -73.25 15.56 -3.36
C ASP A 29 -72.05 16.21 -2.63
N THR A 30 -72.34 17.06 -1.62
CA THR A 30 -71.27 17.66 -0.80
C THR A 30 -70.61 16.65 0.17
N VAL A 31 -71.37 15.69 0.69
CA VAL A 31 -70.83 14.61 1.57
C VAL A 31 -70.01 13.63 0.74
N THR A 32 -70.42 13.23 -0.42
CA THR A 32 -69.61 12.35 -1.33
C THR A 32 -68.34 13.00 -1.81
N LEU A 33 -68.34 14.30 -2.10
CA LEU A 33 -67.14 15.02 -2.50
C LEU A 33 -66.14 15.18 -1.35
N ALA A 34 -66.65 15.44 -0.16
CA ALA A 34 -65.80 15.57 1.05
C ALA A 34 -65.18 14.21 1.46
N VAL A 35 -65.89 13.10 1.34
CA VAL A 35 -65.37 11.76 1.64
C VAL A 35 -64.31 11.33 0.60
N SER A 36 -64.53 11.65 -0.67
CA SER A 36 -63.58 11.36 -1.77
C SER A 36 -62.30 12.15 -1.63
N LEU A 37 -62.36 13.42 -1.21
CA LEU A 37 -61.16 14.25 -0.95
C LEU A 37 -60.40 13.81 0.28
N ALA A 38 -61.11 13.37 1.34
CA ALA A 38 -60.50 12.85 2.56
C ALA A 38 -59.79 11.51 2.29
N LEU A 39 -60.36 10.64 1.48
CA LEU A 39 -59.74 9.37 1.09
C LEU A 39 -58.50 9.58 0.20
N ALA A 40 -58.57 10.54 -0.73
CA ALA A 40 -57.40 10.91 -1.55
C ALA A 40 -56.27 11.53 -0.71
N ALA A 41 -56.58 12.36 0.29
CA ALA A 41 -55.60 12.93 1.20
C ALA A 41 -54.96 11.87 2.11
N ILE A 42 -55.71 10.85 2.54
CA ILE A 42 -55.17 9.73 3.34
C ILE A 42 -54.26 8.83 2.50
N LEU A 43 -54.60 8.58 1.23
CA LEU A 43 -53.73 7.85 0.29
C LEU A 43 -52.44 8.59 -0.03
N THR A 44 -52.42 9.91 -0.06
CA THR A 44 -51.19 10.68 -0.31
C THR A 44 -50.29 10.81 0.94
N LEU A 45 -50.85 10.72 2.14
CA LEU A 45 -50.04 10.67 3.37
C LEU A 45 -49.42 9.28 3.64
N ALA A 46 -49.96 8.23 3.04
CA ALA A 46 -49.38 6.88 3.11
C ALA A 46 -48.26 6.62 2.08
N ALA A 47 -47.90 7.60 1.24
CA ALA A 47 -46.62 7.62 0.53
C ALA A 47 -45.52 7.92 1.55
N SER A 48 -45.39 7.06 2.57
CA SER A 48 -44.19 6.99 3.39
C SER A 48 -43.02 6.89 2.42
N ASN A 49 -42.05 7.78 2.59
CA ASN A 49 -40.75 7.76 1.96
C ASN A 49 -40.19 6.32 2.10
N ALA A 50 -40.56 5.45 1.18
CA ALA A 50 -39.84 4.21 0.94
C ALA A 50 -38.46 4.64 0.47
N ARG A 51 -37.53 4.89 1.40
CA ARG A 51 -36.14 5.05 1.05
C ARG A 51 -35.74 3.74 0.41
N ALA A 52 -35.40 3.79 -0.86
CA ALA A 52 -34.94 2.63 -1.60
C ALA A 52 -33.75 1.95 -0.90
N CYS A 53 -33.00 2.72 -0.11
CA CYS A 53 -31.87 2.26 0.69
C CYS A 53 -32.02 2.68 2.15
N ASP A 54 -32.15 1.72 3.05
CA ASP A 54 -32.04 1.90 4.51
C ASP A 54 -30.82 1.09 5.00
N LEU A 55 -29.67 1.77 5.09
CA LEU A 55 -28.38 1.11 5.29
C LEU A 55 -27.91 1.26 6.73
N ALA A 56 -27.53 0.13 7.34
CA ALA A 56 -26.85 0.09 8.62
C ALA A 56 -25.43 -0.48 8.46
N LEU A 57 -24.51 0.02 9.31
CA LEU A 57 -23.15 -0.46 9.39
C LEU A 57 -23.08 -1.61 10.41
N SER A 58 -22.63 -2.78 9.99
CA SER A 58 -22.40 -3.94 10.86
C SER A 58 -20.93 -4.14 11.23
N GLN A 59 -20.01 -3.69 10.37
CA GLN A 59 -18.57 -3.72 10.61
C GLN A 59 -17.90 -2.51 9.97
N SER A 60 -16.98 -1.87 10.71
CA SER A 60 -16.22 -0.69 10.25
C SER A 60 -14.73 -0.98 10.17
N PRO A 61 -14.06 -0.59 9.09
CA PRO A 61 -12.61 -0.65 8.98
C PRO A 61 -11.98 0.56 9.72
N ASN A 62 -11.67 0.43 11.02
CA ASN A 62 -11.13 1.56 11.79
C ASN A 62 -9.67 1.86 11.49
N THR A 63 -8.83 0.80 11.44
CA THR A 63 -7.40 0.91 11.14
C THR A 63 -7.00 -0.18 10.18
N VAL A 64 -6.34 0.20 9.10
CA VAL A 64 -5.82 -0.70 8.07
C VAL A 64 -4.29 -0.66 8.13
N VAL A 65 -3.67 -1.79 8.42
CA VAL A 65 -2.22 -1.90 8.55
C VAL A 65 -1.65 -2.68 7.37
N ILE A 66 -0.69 -2.07 6.69
CA ILE A 66 0.12 -2.70 5.64
C ILE A 66 1.50 -2.96 6.22
N ASN A 67 1.83 -4.23 6.46
CA ASN A 67 3.19 -4.61 6.85
C ASN A 67 4.05 -4.69 5.59
N TYR A 68 5.06 -3.83 5.53
CA TYR A 68 5.88 -3.66 4.35
C TYR A 68 7.33 -4.04 4.59
N ASN A 69 7.85 -4.91 3.73
CA ASN A 69 9.27 -5.22 3.64
C ASN A 69 9.75 -4.82 2.23
N PRO A 70 10.56 -3.75 2.09
CA PRO A 70 10.99 -3.25 0.78
C PRO A 70 11.89 -4.22 0.01
N PHE A 71 12.39 -5.27 0.67
CA PHE A 71 13.27 -6.27 0.08
C PHE A 71 12.61 -7.64 -0.12
N ALA A 72 11.32 -7.77 0.22
CA ALA A 72 10.58 -8.99 -0.03
C ALA A 72 10.15 -9.10 -1.50
N ILE A 73 10.00 -10.32 -1.97
CA ILE A 73 9.40 -10.62 -3.27
C ILE A 73 7.92 -10.91 -3.03
N GLY A 74 7.05 -10.22 -3.77
CA GLY A 74 5.61 -10.45 -3.73
C GLY A 74 4.81 -9.22 -3.26
N PRO A 75 3.49 -9.25 -3.49
CA PRO A 75 2.64 -8.13 -3.15
C PRO A 75 2.44 -8.00 -1.65
N SER A 76 2.40 -6.76 -1.16
CA SER A 76 1.96 -6.42 0.19
C SER A 76 0.66 -5.64 0.10
N SER A 77 -0.30 -5.96 0.98
CA SER A 77 -1.58 -5.26 1.05
C SER A 77 -2.12 -5.23 2.49
N GLY A 78 -3.03 -4.29 2.73
CA GLY A 78 -3.85 -4.22 3.93
C GLY A 78 -5.32 -4.46 3.59
N ALA A 79 -5.99 -5.31 4.35
CA ALA A 79 -7.39 -5.65 4.15
C ALA A 79 -8.32 -4.55 4.70
N ILE A 80 -9.34 -4.21 3.92
CA ILE A 80 -10.40 -3.25 4.28
C ILE A 80 -11.73 -3.99 4.16
N ASP A 81 -12.36 -4.28 5.29
CA ASP A 81 -13.60 -5.01 5.35
C ASP A 81 -14.71 -4.10 5.92
N LEU A 82 -15.74 -3.85 5.13
CA LEU A 82 -16.91 -3.04 5.48
C LEU A 82 -18.14 -3.94 5.48
N GLY A 83 -18.70 -4.19 6.66
CA GLY A 83 -19.95 -4.93 6.81
C GLY A 83 -21.15 -3.98 6.71
N LEU A 84 -22.09 -4.30 5.82
CA LEU A 84 -23.27 -3.50 5.53
C LEU A 84 -24.53 -4.36 5.66
N GLN A 85 -25.61 -3.75 6.15
CA GLN A 85 -26.94 -4.36 6.20
C GLN A 85 -27.94 -3.41 5.56
N ASN A 86 -28.63 -3.90 4.53
CA ASN A 86 -29.76 -3.19 3.94
C ASN A 86 -31.03 -3.56 4.70
N GLN A 87 -31.62 -2.60 5.42
CA GLN A 87 -32.86 -2.77 6.16
C GLN A 87 -34.10 -2.47 5.29
N GLY A 88 -33.91 -1.89 4.09
CA GLY A 88 -34.93 -1.65 3.09
C GLY A 88 -35.36 -2.91 2.36
N ASP A 89 -36.52 -2.87 1.71
CA ASP A 89 -37.06 -4.01 0.96
C ASP A 89 -36.48 -4.12 -0.46
N GLU A 90 -35.94 -3.03 -1.00
CA GLU A 90 -35.37 -2.96 -2.36
C GLU A 90 -33.85 -3.07 -2.34
N ALA A 91 -33.27 -3.46 -3.49
CA ALA A 91 -31.82 -3.48 -3.64
C ALA A 91 -31.23 -2.08 -3.63
N CYS A 92 -30.08 -1.93 -2.96
CA CYS A 92 -29.31 -0.69 -2.90
C CYS A 92 -28.11 -0.76 -3.86
N GLU A 93 -28.00 0.22 -4.74
CA GLU A 93 -26.75 0.49 -5.48
C GLU A 93 -25.92 1.50 -4.70
N LEU A 94 -24.78 1.01 -4.21
CA LEU A 94 -23.88 1.78 -3.34
C LEU A 94 -22.66 2.27 -4.10
N ARG A 95 -22.22 3.47 -3.76
CA ARG A 95 -20.99 4.09 -4.21
C ARG A 95 -20.10 4.34 -3.00
N LEU A 96 -18.97 3.63 -2.94
CA LEU A 96 -17.98 3.74 -1.88
C LEU A 96 -16.79 4.54 -2.40
N SER A 97 -16.30 5.51 -1.64
CA SER A 97 -15.09 6.25 -1.99
C SER A 97 -14.34 6.66 -0.72
N PHE A 98 -13.02 6.57 -0.77
CA PHE A 98 -12.17 7.20 0.23
C PHE A 98 -11.99 8.66 -0.13
N VAL A 99 -12.03 9.53 0.86
CA VAL A 99 -11.75 10.96 0.69
C VAL A 99 -10.74 11.42 1.73
N ASP A 100 -9.93 12.39 1.36
CA ASP A 100 -9.03 13.11 2.26
C ASP A 100 -9.80 14.16 3.10
N ASP A 101 -9.10 14.91 3.92
CA ASP A 101 -9.69 15.98 4.72
C ASP A 101 -10.27 17.13 3.87
N GLY A 102 -9.80 17.28 2.64
CA GLY A 102 -10.35 18.24 1.65
C GLY A 102 -11.63 17.75 0.98
N GLY A 103 -12.02 16.49 1.19
CA GLY A 103 -13.20 15.85 0.59
C GLY A 103 -13.00 15.38 -0.84
N ALA A 104 -11.76 15.40 -1.35
CA ALA A 104 -11.42 14.86 -2.66
C ALA A 104 -11.35 13.32 -2.63
N ALA A 105 -11.89 12.66 -3.66
CA ALA A 105 -11.81 11.21 -3.78
C ALA A 105 -10.36 10.77 -4.02
N VAL A 106 -9.93 9.77 -3.23
CA VAL A 106 -8.57 9.22 -3.25
C VAL A 106 -8.61 7.82 -3.87
N SER A 107 -8.04 7.66 -5.06
CA SER A 107 -7.86 6.36 -5.71
C SER A 107 -6.53 5.69 -5.35
N SER A 108 -5.53 6.51 -5.01
CA SER A 108 -4.19 6.10 -4.59
C SER A 108 -3.60 7.11 -3.62
N LEU A 109 -2.66 6.69 -2.81
CA LEU A 109 -1.95 7.54 -1.85
C LEU A 109 -0.49 7.11 -1.74
N ALA A 110 0.34 7.95 -1.12
CA ALA A 110 1.74 7.62 -0.82
C ALA A 110 1.96 7.63 0.70
N LEU A 111 2.54 6.53 1.22
CA LEU A 111 2.94 6.39 2.61
C LEU A 111 4.45 6.13 2.67
N GLY A 112 5.22 7.08 3.19
CA GLY A 112 6.68 6.99 3.20
C GLY A 112 7.30 6.85 1.81
N GLY A 113 6.66 7.43 0.76
CA GLY A 113 7.09 7.28 -0.63
C GLY A 113 6.61 6.00 -1.32
N VAL A 114 6.01 5.07 -0.59
CA VAL A 114 5.41 3.83 -1.13
C VAL A 114 4.03 4.14 -1.69
N GLY A 115 3.80 3.81 -2.96
CA GLY A 115 2.50 4.00 -3.62
C GLY A 115 1.51 2.91 -3.24
N VAL A 116 0.34 3.31 -2.74
CA VAL A 116 -0.75 2.41 -2.34
C VAL A 116 -1.98 2.73 -3.18
N GLN A 117 -2.64 1.70 -3.71
CA GLN A 117 -3.88 1.81 -4.47
C GLN A 117 -4.98 0.96 -3.85
N PHE A 118 -6.20 1.50 -3.81
CA PHE A 118 -7.36 0.73 -3.39
C PHE A 118 -7.89 -0.12 -4.55
N ARG A 119 -8.13 -1.41 -4.27
CA ARG A 119 -8.63 -2.38 -5.26
C ARG A 119 -9.72 -3.26 -4.65
N PRO A 120 -10.78 -3.60 -5.40
CA PRO A 120 -11.72 -4.64 -4.96
C PRO A 120 -10.97 -5.95 -4.75
N ARG A 121 -11.31 -6.66 -3.65
CA ARG A 121 -10.86 -8.03 -3.47
C ARG A 121 -11.65 -8.95 -4.39
N GLU A 122 -11.01 -9.98 -4.91
CA GLU A 122 -11.68 -10.98 -5.73
C GLU A 122 -12.90 -11.57 -4.99
N ALA A 123 -13.96 -11.80 -5.73
CA ALA A 123 -15.24 -12.32 -5.23
C ALA A 123 -16.00 -11.43 -4.22
N SER A 124 -15.57 -10.19 -3.98
CA SER A 124 -16.25 -9.27 -3.05
C SER A 124 -17.53 -8.65 -3.61
N GLY A 125 -17.83 -8.86 -4.90
CA GLY A 125 -18.95 -8.19 -5.59
C GLY A 125 -18.76 -6.69 -5.84
N LEU A 126 -17.66 -6.11 -5.39
CA LEU A 126 -17.28 -4.74 -5.69
C LEU A 126 -16.75 -4.58 -7.12
N GLN A 127 -17.11 -3.49 -7.75
CA GLN A 127 -16.63 -3.12 -9.08
C GLN A 127 -16.01 -1.72 -9.04
N THR A 128 -14.88 -1.53 -9.71
CA THR A 128 -14.32 -0.19 -9.94
C THR A 128 -15.18 0.58 -10.92
N SER A 129 -15.33 1.87 -10.70
CA SER A 129 -15.97 2.76 -11.68
C SER A 129 -14.96 3.17 -12.74
N ASP A 130 -15.27 2.90 -14.01
CA ASP A 130 -14.43 3.33 -15.14
C ASP A 130 -14.51 4.85 -15.39
N VAL A 131 -15.58 5.48 -14.90
CA VAL A 131 -15.86 6.90 -15.12
C VAL A 131 -15.34 7.78 -13.99
N GLU A 132 -15.30 7.24 -12.77
CA GLU A 132 -14.95 7.97 -11.54
C GLU A 132 -13.83 7.24 -10.79
N PRO A 133 -12.57 7.62 -11.01
CA PRO A 133 -11.44 7.01 -10.32
C PRO A 133 -11.60 7.10 -8.79
N GLY A 134 -11.36 5.99 -8.08
CA GLY A 134 -11.49 5.92 -6.62
C GLY A 134 -12.91 5.71 -6.10
N VAL A 135 -13.89 5.52 -7.00
CA VAL A 135 -15.25 5.12 -6.64
C VAL A 135 -15.46 3.64 -6.93
N PHE A 136 -15.98 2.92 -5.95
CA PHE A 136 -16.32 1.49 -6.05
C PHE A 136 -17.83 1.34 -5.98
N ARG A 137 -18.39 0.50 -6.85
CA ARG A 137 -19.83 0.18 -6.89
C ARG A 137 -20.08 -1.16 -6.23
N TYR A 138 -21.13 -1.22 -5.42
CA TYR A 138 -21.55 -2.43 -4.73
C TYR A 138 -23.07 -2.49 -4.69
N THR A 139 -23.64 -3.64 -5.07
CA THR A 139 -25.09 -3.85 -5.01
C THR A 139 -25.43 -4.75 -3.84
N LEU A 140 -26.32 -4.29 -2.96
CA LEU A 140 -26.79 -5.03 -1.78
C LEU A 140 -28.29 -5.24 -1.88
N ALA A 141 -28.73 -6.49 -1.97
CA ALA A 141 -30.15 -6.83 -2.07
C ALA A 141 -30.95 -6.33 -0.84
N GLY A 142 -32.26 -6.17 -1.03
CA GLY A 142 -33.17 -5.82 0.07
C GLY A 142 -33.13 -6.86 1.21
N LYS A 143 -33.19 -6.41 2.45
CA LYS A 143 -33.10 -7.24 3.68
C LYS A 143 -31.83 -8.08 3.79
N ALA A 144 -30.80 -7.82 2.97
CA ALA A 144 -29.57 -8.59 2.97
C ALA A 144 -28.47 -7.95 3.82
N THR A 145 -27.56 -8.81 4.28
CA THR A 145 -26.27 -8.42 4.84
C THR A 145 -25.19 -8.74 3.82
N GLY A 146 -24.19 -7.86 3.67
CA GLY A 146 -23.08 -8.05 2.76
C GLY A 146 -21.79 -7.47 3.31
N GLN A 147 -20.69 -7.88 2.70
CA GLN A 147 -19.35 -7.35 3.01
C GLN A 147 -18.72 -6.77 1.76
N ALA A 148 -18.45 -5.47 1.80
CA ALA A 148 -17.66 -4.81 0.79
C ALA A 148 -16.17 -4.93 1.17
N GLN A 149 -15.40 -5.67 0.37
CA GLN A 149 -14.01 -6.00 0.67
C GLN A 149 -13.08 -5.37 -0.34
N LEU A 150 -12.14 -4.59 0.16
CA LEU A 150 -11.10 -3.92 -0.61
C LEU A 150 -9.72 -4.32 -0.07
N ASP A 151 -8.71 -4.19 -0.90
CA ASP A 151 -7.31 -4.24 -0.52
C ASP A 151 -6.65 -2.88 -0.80
N ALA A 152 -5.92 -2.40 0.19
CA ALA A 152 -4.95 -1.32 0.01
C ALA A 152 -3.64 -1.97 -0.44
N ALA A 153 -3.43 -2.06 -1.76
CA ALA A 153 -2.33 -2.80 -2.37
C ALA A 153 -1.17 -1.87 -2.74
N ILE A 154 0.06 -2.32 -2.51
CA ILE A 154 1.25 -1.60 -2.95
C ILE A 154 1.40 -1.72 -4.46
N VAL A 155 1.62 -0.59 -5.14
CA VAL A 155 1.74 -0.49 -6.61
C VAL A 155 3.03 0.21 -7.05
N VAL A 156 3.67 0.94 -6.16
CA VAL A 156 4.98 1.57 -6.38
C VAL A 156 5.86 1.21 -5.20
N ASP A 157 6.89 0.43 -5.48
CA ASP A 157 7.88 0.03 -4.49
C ASP A 157 8.88 1.17 -4.26
N ALA A 158 9.11 1.47 -2.99
CA ALA A 158 10.15 2.37 -2.53
C ALA A 158 10.83 1.74 -1.32
N VAL A 159 11.97 2.26 -0.94
CA VAL A 159 12.66 1.86 0.30
C VAL A 159 12.50 3.00 1.31
N PRO A 160 11.40 3.06 2.06
CA PRO A 160 11.24 4.04 3.14
C PRO A 160 12.19 3.71 4.29
N ASP A 161 12.51 4.68 5.10
CA ASP A 161 13.13 4.43 6.40
C ASP A 161 12.25 3.48 7.22
N ALA A 162 12.86 2.77 8.16
CA ALA A 162 12.12 2.00 9.13
C ALA A 162 11.23 2.93 9.97
N GLY A 163 9.97 2.53 10.17
CA GLY A 163 9.00 3.36 10.89
C GLY A 163 7.55 3.08 10.52
N THR A 164 6.65 3.90 11.04
CA THR A 164 5.22 3.85 10.74
C THR A 164 4.78 5.14 10.07
N TYR A 165 4.21 5.02 8.88
CA TYR A 165 3.66 6.11 8.09
C TYR A 165 2.15 5.99 8.07
N GLY A 166 1.43 7.06 8.39
CA GLY A 166 -0.02 7.02 8.49
C GLY A 166 -0.71 8.22 7.87
N ILE A 167 -1.96 7.99 7.43
CA ILE A 167 -2.88 9.03 6.97
C ILE A 167 -4.29 8.68 7.45
N ASP A 168 -5.05 9.70 7.81
CA ASP A 168 -6.45 9.57 8.16
C ASP A 168 -7.31 9.91 6.93
N LEU A 169 -8.24 9.01 6.61
CA LEU A 169 -9.19 9.13 5.51
C LEU A 169 -10.60 9.00 6.03
N LYS A 170 -11.58 9.33 5.20
CA LYS A 170 -13.00 9.07 5.46
C LYS A 170 -13.55 8.22 4.33
N LEU A 171 -14.18 7.12 4.68
CA LEU A 171 -14.93 6.30 3.73
C LEU A 171 -16.36 6.85 3.65
N LEU A 172 -16.77 7.26 2.46
CA LEU A 172 -18.12 7.71 2.15
C LEU A 172 -18.91 6.56 1.52
N VAL A 173 -20.14 6.37 1.97
CA VAL A 173 -21.11 5.44 1.39
C VAL A 173 -22.30 6.26 0.93
N LYS A 174 -22.52 6.29 -0.39
CA LYS A 174 -23.57 7.06 -1.06
C LYS A 174 -24.43 6.14 -1.91
N ASP A 175 -25.64 6.60 -2.24
CA ASP A 175 -26.49 5.96 -3.25
C ASP A 175 -26.01 6.30 -4.69
N ALA A 176 -26.74 5.80 -5.69
CA ALA A 176 -26.47 6.05 -7.10
C ALA A 176 -26.55 7.55 -7.46
N ASP A 177 -27.40 8.32 -6.78
CA ASP A 177 -27.62 9.74 -7.00
C ASP A 177 -26.59 10.61 -6.24
N GLY A 178 -25.72 10.01 -5.44
CA GLY A 178 -24.69 10.68 -4.66
C GLY A 178 -25.13 11.18 -3.29
N THR A 179 -26.33 10.79 -2.83
CA THR A 179 -26.82 11.10 -1.48
C THR A 179 -26.10 10.22 -0.45
N ALA A 180 -25.64 10.82 0.64
CA ALA A 180 -24.99 10.07 1.70
C ALA A 180 -25.99 9.15 2.43
N LEU A 181 -25.68 7.86 2.48
CA LEU A 181 -26.48 6.85 3.19
C LEU A 181 -26.00 6.62 4.62
N LEU A 182 -24.71 6.84 4.88
CA LEU A 182 -24.09 6.73 6.20
C LEU A 182 -23.30 8.00 6.52
N ALA A 183 -23.08 8.26 7.79
CA ALA A 183 -22.10 9.25 8.22
C ALA A 183 -20.70 8.84 7.71
N PRO A 184 -19.81 9.81 7.39
CA PRO A 184 -18.44 9.50 6.98
C PRO A 184 -17.75 8.61 8.01
N ILE A 185 -17.21 7.48 7.56
CA ILE A 185 -16.56 6.48 8.42
C ILE A 185 -15.07 6.81 8.47
N PRO A 186 -14.49 7.11 9.63
CA PRO A 186 -13.07 7.36 9.76
C PRO A 186 -12.27 6.07 9.51
N VAL A 187 -11.21 6.16 8.69
CA VAL A 187 -10.31 5.05 8.38
C VAL A 187 -8.89 5.54 8.48
N ARG A 188 -8.11 4.97 9.40
CA ARG A 188 -6.68 5.23 9.50
C ARG A 188 -5.89 4.22 8.69
N MET A 189 -5.16 4.69 7.69
CA MET A 189 -4.23 3.86 6.91
C MET A 189 -2.84 3.94 7.54
N GLN A 190 -2.18 2.80 7.73
CA GLN A 190 -0.82 2.72 8.27
C GLN A 190 0.03 1.77 7.44
N LEU A 191 1.21 2.22 7.04
CA LEU A 191 2.27 1.40 6.48
C LEU A 191 3.35 1.24 7.55
N VAL A 192 3.66 0.00 7.93
CA VAL A 192 4.68 -0.33 8.92
C VAL A 192 5.87 -0.93 8.17
N SER A 193 6.95 -0.15 8.08
CA SER A 193 8.24 -0.57 7.52
C SER A 193 9.16 -0.97 8.66
N THR A 194 9.35 -2.27 8.87
CA THR A 194 10.25 -2.77 9.93
C THR A 194 11.71 -2.64 9.50
N PRO A 195 12.67 -2.41 10.44
CA PRO A 195 14.08 -2.38 10.11
C PRO A 195 14.54 -3.65 9.42
N ARG A 196 15.23 -3.52 8.30
CA ARG A 196 15.76 -4.61 7.49
C ARG A 196 17.11 -4.26 6.90
N ALA A 197 18.01 -5.22 6.90
CA ALA A 197 19.29 -5.15 6.20
C ALA A 197 19.55 -6.47 5.50
N GLN A 198 20.24 -6.40 4.36
CA GLN A 198 20.65 -7.58 3.59
C GLN A 198 22.07 -7.37 3.08
N LEU A 199 22.82 -8.45 3.04
CA LEU A 199 24.21 -8.50 2.57
C LEU A 199 24.38 -9.63 1.57
N ASN A 200 25.19 -9.40 0.54
CA ASN A 200 25.77 -10.44 -0.30
C ASN A 200 27.20 -10.10 -0.69
N LEU A 201 27.92 -11.06 -1.26
CA LEU A 201 29.31 -10.95 -1.69
C LEU A 201 29.39 -11.05 -3.21
N ALA A 202 30.24 -10.25 -3.84
CA ALA A 202 30.43 -10.27 -5.28
C ALA A 202 31.89 -10.04 -5.67
N GLY A 203 32.31 -10.71 -6.74
CA GLY A 203 33.68 -10.52 -7.30
C GLY A 203 33.88 -9.17 -7.98
N ALA A 204 32.81 -8.41 -8.27
CA ALA A 204 32.84 -7.09 -8.89
C ALA A 204 31.89 -6.10 -8.20
N ALA A 205 32.21 -4.80 -8.29
CA ALA A 205 31.30 -3.76 -7.84
C ALA A 205 29.99 -3.78 -8.65
N GLY A 206 28.85 -3.56 -7.99
CA GLY A 206 27.55 -3.56 -8.66
C GLY A 206 26.40 -3.34 -7.68
N ALA A 207 25.18 -3.34 -8.23
CA ALA A 207 23.96 -3.29 -7.45
C ALA A 207 23.76 -4.59 -6.66
N PHE A 208 23.05 -4.48 -5.54
CA PHE A 208 22.66 -5.62 -4.74
C PHE A 208 21.90 -6.66 -5.58
N GLY A 209 22.20 -7.94 -5.36
CA GLY A 209 21.59 -9.05 -6.10
C GLY A 209 22.49 -9.67 -7.18
N SER A 210 23.62 -9.03 -7.52
CA SER A 210 24.63 -9.60 -8.44
C SER A 210 25.64 -10.54 -7.75
N GLY A 211 25.59 -10.64 -6.43
CA GLY A 211 26.47 -11.46 -5.59
C GLY A 211 25.81 -12.72 -5.05
N SER A 212 26.55 -13.45 -4.23
CA SER A 212 26.13 -14.67 -3.53
C SER A 212 26.26 -14.52 -2.02
N SER A 213 25.76 -15.50 -1.27
CA SER A 213 25.97 -15.57 0.18
C SER A 213 27.35 -16.14 0.55
N VAL A 214 28.05 -16.72 -0.39
CA VAL A 214 29.39 -17.29 -0.22
C VAL A 214 30.26 -16.91 -1.41
N GLU A 215 31.45 -16.43 -1.15
CA GLU A 215 32.46 -16.10 -2.15
C GLU A 215 33.79 -16.74 -1.78
N VAL A 216 34.50 -17.28 -2.75
CA VAL A 216 35.82 -17.88 -2.54
C VAL A 216 36.89 -16.92 -3.03
N VAL A 217 37.75 -16.48 -2.11
CA VAL A 217 38.89 -15.63 -2.44
C VAL A 217 40.11 -16.54 -2.64
N ASP A 218 40.38 -16.91 -3.91
CA ASP A 218 41.51 -17.76 -4.26
C ASP A 218 42.75 -16.90 -4.58
N PHE A 219 43.83 -17.12 -3.86
CA PHE A 219 45.12 -16.46 -4.12
C PHE A 219 46.00 -17.20 -5.13
N GLY A 220 45.69 -18.46 -5.45
CA GLY A 220 46.56 -19.34 -6.20
C GLY A 220 47.84 -19.66 -5.45
N ASP A 221 48.99 -19.59 -6.12
CA ASP A 221 50.29 -19.75 -5.50
C ASP A 221 50.59 -18.58 -4.55
N ALA A 222 50.71 -18.86 -3.26
CA ALA A 222 50.85 -17.83 -2.26
C ALA A 222 52.17 -17.07 -2.37
N ALA A 223 52.10 -15.76 -2.44
CA ALA A 223 53.23 -14.86 -2.43
C ALA A 223 52.99 -13.71 -1.46
N THR A 224 54.06 -13.29 -0.76
CA THR A 224 54.02 -12.14 0.16
C THR A 224 53.53 -10.88 -0.54
N GLY A 225 52.52 -10.21 0.05
CA GLY A 225 51.93 -8.98 -0.47
C GLY A 225 50.92 -9.20 -1.61
N LEU A 226 50.59 -10.46 -1.98
CA LEU A 226 49.59 -10.71 -3.00
C LEU A 226 48.22 -10.25 -2.50
N THR A 227 47.49 -9.53 -3.36
CA THR A 227 46.18 -8.96 -3.03
C THR A 227 45.06 -9.57 -3.83
N ARG A 228 43.88 -9.63 -3.24
CA ARG A 228 42.61 -9.97 -3.89
C ARG A 228 41.52 -9.04 -3.37
N ARG A 229 40.53 -8.75 -4.21
CA ARG A 229 39.43 -7.87 -3.84
C ARG A 229 38.10 -8.52 -4.21
N ILE A 230 37.16 -8.43 -3.27
CA ILE A 230 35.75 -8.70 -3.50
C ILE A 230 34.95 -7.45 -3.08
N PHE A 231 33.66 -7.52 -3.20
CA PHE A 231 32.76 -6.44 -2.79
C PHE A 231 31.69 -6.98 -1.85
N VAL A 232 31.51 -6.30 -0.74
CA VAL A 232 30.38 -6.51 0.18
C VAL A 232 29.26 -5.58 -0.26
N GLN A 233 28.23 -6.16 -0.85
CA GLN A 233 27.05 -5.41 -1.30
C GLN A 233 26.02 -5.41 -0.16
N VAL A 234 25.55 -4.22 0.23
CA VAL A 234 24.58 -4.07 1.32
C VAL A 234 23.43 -3.18 0.91
N ARG A 235 22.24 -3.53 1.36
CA ARG A 235 21.05 -2.67 1.30
C ARG A 235 20.30 -2.72 2.63
N ALA A 236 19.78 -1.60 3.06
CA ALA A 236 19.03 -1.50 4.31
C ALA A 236 18.04 -0.33 4.26
N ASN A 237 17.01 -0.41 5.08
CA ASN A 237 16.06 0.68 5.30
C ASN A 237 16.23 1.35 6.68
N ALA A 238 17.33 1.04 7.37
CA ALA A 238 17.74 1.65 8.63
C ALA A 238 19.28 1.67 8.70
N PRO A 239 19.90 2.53 9.54
CA PRO A 239 21.29 2.38 9.91
C PRO A 239 21.58 0.96 10.36
N SER A 240 22.74 0.43 10.02
CA SER A 240 23.05 -0.99 10.21
C SER A 240 24.50 -1.19 10.62
N VAL A 241 24.79 -2.32 11.24
CA VAL A 241 26.14 -2.70 11.64
C VAL A 241 26.57 -3.94 10.86
N ILE A 242 27.70 -3.83 10.15
CA ILE A 242 28.41 -4.97 9.59
C ILE A 242 29.30 -5.54 10.67
N SER A 243 29.26 -6.85 10.91
CA SER A 243 30.19 -7.57 11.75
C SER A 243 31.02 -8.55 10.94
N ILE A 244 32.32 -8.63 11.23
CA ILE A 244 33.27 -9.50 10.56
C ILE A 244 34.01 -10.32 11.62
N LYS A 245 34.10 -11.65 11.39
CA LYS A 245 34.81 -12.56 12.26
C LYS A 245 35.57 -13.60 11.42
N SER A 246 36.87 -13.76 11.66
CA SER A 246 37.70 -14.82 11.14
C SER A 246 37.66 -16.05 12.06
N GLU A 247 37.63 -17.24 11.49
CA GLU A 247 37.69 -18.48 12.25
C GLU A 247 39.04 -18.67 12.94
N HIS A 248 40.12 -18.24 12.26
CA HIS A 248 41.49 -18.44 12.72
C HIS A 248 42.21 -17.12 13.03
N GLY A 249 41.52 -16.02 13.26
CA GLY A 249 42.12 -14.76 13.70
C GLY A 249 43.05 -14.12 12.65
N GLY A 250 42.74 -14.20 11.35
CA GLY A 250 43.52 -13.59 10.29
C GLY A 250 44.74 -14.44 9.83
N VAL A 251 44.70 -15.73 10.06
CA VAL A 251 45.71 -16.65 9.53
C VAL A 251 45.03 -17.82 8.80
N MET A 252 45.47 -18.12 7.59
CA MET A 252 45.07 -19.33 6.88
C MET A 252 45.85 -20.52 7.43
N ARG A 253 45.16 -21.60 7.81
CA ARG A 253 45.73 -22.83 8.27
C ARG A 253 45.82 -23.85 7.16
N ARG A 254 46.85 -24.73 7.20
CA ARG A 254 46.98 -25.83 6.26
C ARG A 254 45.86 -26.85 6.50
N GLN A 255 45.25 -27.32 5.41
CA GLN A 255 44.22 -28.36 5.51
C GLN A 255 44.82 -29.70 5.95
N GLY A 256 44.20 -30.33 6.94
CA GLY A 256 44.61 -31.63 7.46
C GLY A 256 45.65 -31.59 8.58
N ASP A 257 46.15 -30.42 8.97
CA ASP A 257 47.02 -30.27 10.12
C ASP A 257 46.21 -30.24 11.41
N VAL A 258 46.62 -31.06 12.39
CA VAL A 258 46.02 -31.07 13.72
C VAL A 258 46.67 -29.99 14.62
N GLU A 259 47.89 -29.57 14.27
CA GLU A 259 48.63 -28.53 14.97
C GLU A 259 48.94 -27.34 14.09
N THR A 260 49.10 -26.18 14.73
CA THR A 260 49.21 -24.84 14.07
C THR A 260 50.61 -24.56 13.49
N GLU A 261 51.38 -25.58 13.12
CA GLU A 261 52.77 -25.43 12.73
C GLU A 261 52.98 -24.67 11.39
N SER A 262 52.01 -24.71 10.49
CA SER A 262 52.10 -24.00 9.22
C SER A 262 50.88 -23.12 8.97
N SER A 263 51.08 -21.78 8.97
CA SER A 263 50.04 -20.81 8.76
C SER A 263 50.52 -19.66 7.88
N VAL A 264 49.61 -19.07 7.09
CA VAL A 264 49.86 -17.90 6.27
C VAL A 264 49.02 -16.73 6.80
N PRO A 265 49.63 -15.70 7.38
CA PRO A 265 48.91 -14.53 7.86
C PRO A 265 48.35 -13.73 6.67
N TYR A 266 47.22 -13.04 6.87
CA TYR A 266 46.66 -12.11 5.93
C TYR A 266 45.99 -10.95 6.64
N ALA A 267 45.85 -9.82 5.96
CA ALA A 267 45.16 -8.64 6.42
C ALA A 267 43.92 -8.40 5.55
N VAL A 268 42.90 -7.78 6.15
CA VAL A 268 41.67 -7.39 5.47
C VAL A 268 41.42 -5.91 5.70
N GLU A 269 40.99 -5.22 4.67
CA GLU A 269 40.45 -3.87 4.72
C GLU A 269 39.03 -3.87 4.16
N LEU A 270 38.07 -3.24 4.85
CA LEU A 270 36.74 -3.00 4.36
C LEU A 270 36.56 -1.51 4.13
N ASP A 271 36.37 -1.11 2.87
CA ASP A 271 36.16 0.29 2.48
C ASP A 271 37.31 1.19 3.01
N GLY A 272 38.55 0.71 2.86
CA GLY A 272 39.79 1.38 3.31
C GLY A 272 40.05 1.37 4.82
N ALA A 273 39.13 0.78 5.62
CA ALA A 273 39.34 0.61 7.05
C ALA A 273 39.93 -0.77 7.35
N ALA A 274 41.04 -0.83 8.11
CA ALA A 274 41.62 -2.08 8.53
C ALA A 274 40.70 -2.83 9.46
N VAL A 275 40.55 -4.14 9.20
CA VAL A 275 39.73 -5.08 9.97
C VAL A 275 40.61 -5.85 10.94
N ASP A 276 40.35 -5.74 12.25
CA ASP A 276 41.00 -6.59 13.24
C ASP A 276 40.33 -7.98 13.23
N LEU A 277 41.00 -8.95 12.64
CA LEU A 277 40.53 -10.31 12.54
C LEU A 277 40.75 -11.16 13.82
N THR A 278 41.49 -10.65 14.78
CA THR A 278 41.78 -11.36 16.04
C THR A 278 40.59 -11.32 17.02
N ALA A 279 39.64 -10.41 16.81
CA ALA A 279 38.42 -10.24 17.58
C ALA A 279 37.24 -9.95 16.63
N PRO A 280 35.97 -10.08 17.07
CA PRO A 280 34.83 -9.60 16.31
C PRO A 280 34.98 -8.11 16.02
N TRP A 281 35.04 -7.75 14.74
CA TRP A 281 35.14 -6.38 14.27
C TRP A 281 33.81 -5.87 13.76
N THR A 282 33.49 -4.60 13.98
CA THR A 282 32.20 -4.02 13.55
C THR A 282 32.41 -2.69 12.85
N LYS A 283 31.52 -2.38 11.90
CA LYS A 283 31.46 -1.09 11.19
C LYS A 283 30.01 -0.66 11.01
N GLU A 284 29.70 0.54 11.48
CA GLU A 284 28.42 1.17 11.18
C GLU A 284 28.36 1.61 9.71
N VAL A 285 27.22 1.39 9.08
CA VAL A 285 26.92 1.79 7.71
C VAL A 285 25.50 2.32 7.62
N ASP A 286 25.30 3.30 6.75
CA ASP A 286 23.97 3.82 6.43
C ASP A 286 23.75 3.77 4.90
N PRO A 287 23.34 2.65 4.35
CA PRO A 287 23.12 2.50 2.92
C PRO A 287 22.03 3.44 2.42
N PRO A 288 22.13 3.94 1.17
CA PRO A 288 21.07 4.71 0.56
C PRO A 288 19.78 3.89 0.51
N ARG A 289 18.64 4.55 0.69
CA ARG A 289 17.30 3.91 0.69
C ARG A 289 16.88 3.55 -0.73
N THR A 290 17.61 2.60 -1.31
CA THR A 290 17.40 2.09 -2.67
C THR A 290 17.50 0.57 -2.71
N LEU A 291 16.87 -0.05 -3.69
CA LEU A 291 17.00 -1.49 -3.93
C LEU A 291 18.43 -1.89 -4.34
N ALA A 292 19.16 -0.99 -4.97
CA ALA A 292 20.55 -1.20 -5.38
C ALA A 292 21.53 -1.21 -4.20
N GLY A 293 21.21 -0.49 -3.11
CA GLY A 293 22.08 -0.37 -1.95
C GLY A 293 23.41 0.28 -2.23
N MET A 294 24.46 -0.20 -1.55
CA MET A 294 25.85 0.22 -1.73
C MET A 294 26.79 -0.98 -1.86
N SER A 295 27.96 -0.75 -2.41
CA SER A 295 28.98 -1.78 -2.64
C SER A 295 30.30 -1.33 -2.01
N LEU A 296 30.77 -2.06 -1.01
CA LEU A 296 31.97 -1.74 -0.24
C LEU A 296 33.11 -2.65 -0.71
N PRO A 297 34.25 -2.11 -1.17
CA PRO A 297 35.42 -2.91 -1.51
C PRO A 297 35.98 -3.59 -0.25
N MET A 298 36.24 -4.88 -0.34
CA MET A 298 36.93 -5.67 0.68
C MET A 298 38.24 -6.21 0.08
N LEU A 299 39.35 -5.72 0.58
CA LEU A 299 40.68 -6.03 0.10
C LEU A 299 41.36 -7.03 1.06
N PHE A 300 41.88 -8.09 0.50
CA PHE A 300 42.68 -9.09 1.20
C PHE A 300 44.14 -8.96 0.78
N THR A 301 45.06 -8.98 1.71
CA THR A 301 46.49 -8.91 1.43
C THR A 301 47.22 -10.02 2.20
N LEU A 302 47.91 -10.90 1.48
CA LEU A 302 48.73 -11.93 2.11
C LEU A 302 49.92 -11.29 2.84
N GLY A 303 50.13 -11.69 4.07
CA GLY A 303 51.28 -11.36 4.85
C GLY A 303 52.51 -12.13 4.38
N LYS A 304 53.46 -12.27 5.27
CA LYS A 304 54.75 -12.92 4.98
C LYS A 304 54.56 -14.41 4.71
N VAL A 305 54.93 -14.83 3.52
CA VAL A 305 54.95 -16.23 3.09
C VAL A 305 56.41 -16.69 3.00
N ARG A 306 56.92 -17.41 4.00
CA ARG A 306 58.26 -17.97 4.04
C ARG A 306 58.24 -19.26 4.87
N ASP A 307 58.99 -20.27 4.38
CA ASP A 307 59.20 -21.55 5.06
C ASP A 307 57.91 -22.32 5.37
N GLN A 308 56.89 -22.09 4.55
CA GLN A 308 55.60 -22.77 4.67
C GLN A 308 55.67 -24.17 4.04
N MET A 309 55.09 -25.18 4.68
CA MET A 309 54.94 -26.49 4.10
C MET A 309 54.05 -26.44 2.85
N ALA A 310 54.38 -27.27 1.86
CA ALA A 310 53.50 -27.40 0.68
C ALA A 310 52.15 -27.93 1.09
N GLY A 311 51.09 -27.32 0.55
CA GLY A 311 49.70 -27.72 0.89
C GLY A 311 48.70 -26.63 0.57
N ARG A 312 47.43 -26.92 0.85
CA ARG A 312 46.33 -25.94 0.71
C ARG A 312 46.09 -25.29 2.06
N TYR A 313 46.05 -23.94 2.06
CA TYR A 313 45.80 -23.12 3.23
C TYR A 313 44.42 -22.42 3.11
N GLN A 314 43.67 -22.39 4.19
CA GLN A 314 42.33 -21.73 4.20
C GLN A 314 42.02 -21.11 5.54
N ASP A 315 41.15 -20.13 5.50
CA ASP A 315 40.41 -19.57 6.62
C ASP A 315 38.98 -19.27 6.17
N VAL A 316 38.07 -19.14 7.12
CA VAL A 316 36.68 -18.76 6.89
C VAL A 316 36.42 -17.43 7.58
N ILE A 317 35.90 -16.49 6.83
CA ILE A 317 35.43 -15.18 7.36
C ILE A 317 33.90 -15.18 7.27
N ALA A 318 33.27 -15.03 8.43
CA ALA A 318 31.84 -14.76 8.53
C ALA A 318 31.59 -13.24 8.50
N ILE A 319 30.66 -12.80 7.65
CA ILE A 319 30.26 -11.41 7.54
C ILE A 319 28.75 -11.36 7.71
N ASP A 320 28.29 -10.62 8.71
CA ASP A 320 26.89 -10.45 9.02
C ASP A 320 26.50 -8.97 8.98
N ILE A 321 25.21 -8.68 8.75
CA ILE A 321 24.66 -7.34 8.86
C ILE A 321 23.38 -7.35 9.68
N SER A 322 23.25 -6.39 10.59
CA SER A 322 22.04 -6.19 11.38
C SER A 322 21.61 -4.72 11.37
N PRO A 323 20.33 -4.40 11.19
CA PRO A 323 19.82 -3.04 11.40
C PRO A 323 19.77 -2.74 12.90
N HIS A 324 19.87 -1.47 13.27
CA HIS A 324 19.77 -1.00 14.66
C HIS A 324 18.92 0.26 14.80
#